data_2754a4d5a63bafcb58c76cc880238ae5
#
_entry.id   2754a4d5a63bafcb58c76cc880238ae5
#
_cell.length_a   1.000
_cell.length_b   1.000
_cell.length_c   1.000
_cell.angle_alpha   90.00
_cell.angle_beta   90.00
_cell.angle_gamma   90.00
#
_symmetry.space_group_name_H-M   'P 1'
#
loop_
_entity.id
_entity.type
_entity.pdbx_description
1 polymer ?
#
loop_
_entity_poly.entity_id
_entity_poly.type
_entity_poly.pdbx_seq_one_letter_code
_entity_poly.pdbx_strand_id
1 'polypeptide(L)'
;VKGTTGTQASFMELFKGDADKIRAVDASIAEEMGFDREAVIPVSGQTYSRKVDAFILNALAGIAQSCMKFATDLRLLANFKEMEEPFEKNQIGSSAMPYKRNPMRCERICALARYLMVDVLNPSITTGTQWFERTLDDSANKRIAMAEGFLAADAILNIMLNVTDGIVVYPKVIRSRLMAELPFMASENIMMKAVKKGGDRQELHERLREHAVAAAAVVKQEGKPNDMIARVEADPAFGLTREEIEAELSPEDFTGRAPQQVEEFLAEVIRPVLDANKKDLGQHVELNV
;
A
#
# COMPACT_ATOMS: atom_id res chain seq x y z
N VAL A 1 22.12 24.47 -21.23
CA VAL A 1 23.45 24.95 -20.77
C VAL A 1 23.35 26.44 -20.47
N LYS A 2 23.37 26.83 -19.21
CA LYS A 2 23.08 28.22 -18.82
C LYS A 2 24.35 29.02 -18.39
N GLY A 3 25.49 28.38 -18.28
CA GLY A 3 26.71 29.00 -17.80
C GLY A 3 26.75 29.19 -16.29
N THR A 4 27.77 29.89 -15.77
CA THR A 4 28.08 29.98 -14.36
C THR A 4 26.98 30.62 -13.50
N THR A 5 26.25 31.59 -14.05
CA THR A 5 25.21 32.33 -13.34
C THR A 5 23.80 32.11 -13.89
N GLY A 6 23.64 31.21 -14.85
CA GLY A 6 22.36 30.97 -15.51
C GLY A 6 21.98 31.98 -16.58
N THR A 7 22.78 33.04 -16.76
CA THR A 7 22.48 34.16 -17.67
C THR A 7 22.95 33.94 -19.11
N GLN A 8 23.74 32.92 -19.37
CA GLN A 8 24.43 32.65 -20.66
C GLN A 8 25.32 33.83 -21.15
N ALA A 9 25.78 34.72 -20.26
CA ALA A 9 26.56 35.89 -20.62
C ALA A 9 27.82 35.57 -21.43
N SER A 10 28.56 34.52 -21.02
CA SER A 10 29.76 34.07 -21.77
C SER A 10 29.44 33.52 -23.16
N PHE A 11 28.25 32.92 -23.33
CA PHE A 11 27.81 32.48 -24.66
C PHE A 11 27.37 33.68 -25.50
N MET A 12 26.76 34.71 -24.91
CA MET A 12 26.44 35.95 -25.62
C MET A 12 27.67 36.61 -26.14
N GLU A 13 28.75 36.63 -25.37
CA GLU A 13 30.04 37.16 -25.83
C GLU A 13 30.61 36.30 -26.96
N LEU A 14 30.67 34.97 -26.80
CA LEU A 14 31.21 34.03 -27.75
C LEU A 14 30.48 34.10 -29.11
N PHE A 15 29.17 34.21 -29.10
CA PHE A 15 28.34 34.27 -30.31
C PHE A 15 27.99 35.69 -30.75
N LYS A 16 28.72 36.71 -30.24
CA LYS A 16 28.56 38.12 -30.62
C LYS A 16 27.12 38.63 -30.54
N GLY A 17 26.39 38.22 -29.51
CA GLY A 17 25.01 38.64 -29.26
C GLY A 17 23.94 37.83 -30.00
N ASP A 18 24.30 36.76 -30.70
CA ASP A 18 23.34 35.92 -31.44
C ASP A 18 22.58 34.95 -30.45
N ALA A 19 21.48 35.42 -29.90
CA ALA A 19 20.67 34.66 -28.96
C ALA A 19 20.01 33.42 -29.58
N ASP A 20 19.77 33.38 -30.88
CA ASP A 20 19.16 32.23 -31.55
C ASP A 20 20.14 31.07 -31.65
N LYS A 21 21.41 31.36 -31.95
CA LYS A 21 22.45 30.34 -31.88
C LYS A 21 22.63 29.77 -30.47
N ILE A 22 22.56 30.60 -29.46
CA ILE A 22 22.66 30.13 -28.05
C ILE A 22 21.50 29.20 -27.72
N ARG A 23 20.28 29.55 -28.11
CA ARG A 23 19.11 28.65 -27.92
C ARG A 23 19.27 27.35 -28.69
N ALA A 24 19.79 27.40 -29.90
CA ALA A 24 20.04 26.20 -30.71
C ALA A 24 21.07 25.27 -30.04
N VAL A 25 22.17 25.85 -29.52
CA VAL A 25 23.20 25.08 -28.79
C VAL A 25 22.60 24.46 -27.51
N ASP A 26 21.85 25.21 -26.72
CA ASP A 26 21.21 24.71 -25.49
C ASP A 26 20.26 23.52 -25.79
N ALA A 27 19.48 23.63 -26.86
CA ALA A 27 18.60 22.57 -27.33
C ALA A 27 19.36 21.34 -27.85
N SER A 28 20.38 21.54 -28.67
CA SER A 28 21.22 20.45 -29.24
C SER A 28 21.90 19.64 -28.14
N ILE A 29 22.43 20.31 -27.10
CA ILE A 29 23.08 19.63 -26.00
C ILE A 29 22.02 18.84 -25.18
N ALA A 30 20.82 19.38 -24.98
CA ALA A 30 19.77 18.66 -24.29
C ALA A 30 19.36 17.38 -25.04
N GLU A 31 19.18 17.47 -26.36
CA GLU A 31 18.86 16.34 -27.23
C GLU A 31 19.98 15.28 -27.23
N GLU A 32 21.26 15.71 -27.35
CA GLU A 32 22.40 14.82 -27.31
C GLU A 32 22.54 14.08 -25.97
N MET A 33 22.12 14.73 -24.87
CA MET A 33 22.07 14.15 -23.52
C MET A 33 20.80 13.29 -23.29
N GLY A 34 19.91 13.17 -24.26
CA GLY A 34 18.69 12.36 -24.19
C GLY A 34 17.52 13.02 -23.46
N PHE A 35 17.55 14.35 -23.33
CA PHE A 35 16.42 15.11 -22.77
C PHE A 35 15.55 15.71 -23.87
N ASP A 36 14.25 15.74 -23.66
CA ASP A 36 13.33 16.47 -24.49
C ASP A 36 13.58 17.99 -24.38
N ARG A 37 13.37 18.72 -25.47
CA ARG A 37 13.49 20.19 -25.47
C ARG A 37 12.65 20.86 -24.40
N GLU A 38 11.47 20.32 -24.14
CA GLU A 38 10.51 20.82 -23.16
C GLU A 38 10.98 20.62 -21.70
N ALA A 39 11.90 19.70 -21.49
CA ALA A 39 12.52 19.46 -20.17
C ALA A 39 13.58 20.52 -19.82
N VAL A 40 14.00 21.36 -20.78
CA VAL A 40 15.00 22.40 -20.53
C VAL A 40 14.37 23.53 -19.71
N ILE A 41 14.94 23.77 -18.51
CA ILE A 41 14.48 24.86 -17.64
C ILE A 41 14.85 26.21 -18.31
N PRO A 42 13.87 27.05 -18.65
CA PRO A 42 14.12 28.28 -19.43
C PRO A 42 14.88 29.33 -18.62
N VAL A 43 14.65 29.43 -17.32
CA VAL A 43 15.31 30.37 -16.39
C VAL A 43 15.85 29.61 -15.22
N SER A 44 17.15 29.73 -14.96
CA SER A 44 17.78 29.14 -13.79
C SER A 44 18.92 30.04 -13.28
N GLY A 45 19.38 29.83 -12.04
CA GLY A 45 20.61 30.44 -11.52
C GLY A 45 21.84 29.58 -11.88
N GLN A 46 22.81 29.58 -11.01
CA GLN A 46 24.01 28.73 -11.12
C GLN A 46 23.67 27.23 -11.08
N THR A 47 22.62 26.87 -10.35
CA THR A 47 22.10 25.51 -10.26
C THR A 47 20.59 25.51 -10.56
N TYR A 48 20.06 24.35 -10.93
CA TYR A 48 18.61 24.20 -11.06
C TYR A 48 17.93 24.34 -9.68
N SER A 49 16.63 24.69 -9.70
CA SER A 49 15.83 24.74 -8.48
C SER A 49 15.78 23.38 -7.78
N ARG A 50 16.14 23.33 -6.51
CA ARG A 50 16.08 22.11 -5.69
C ARG A 50 14.66 21.56 -5.49
N LYS A 51 13.67 22.28 -5.99
CA LYS A 51 12.28 21.80 -6.08
C LYS A 51 12.15 20.55 -6.95
N VAL A 52 13.04 20.38 -7.94
CA VAL A 52 13.12 19.14 -8.73
C VAL A 52 13.45 17.95 -7.84
N ASP A 53 14.43 18.10 -6.96
CA ASP A 53 14.80 17.06 -6.00
C ASP A 53 13.62 16.72 -5.05
N ALA A 54 12.88 17.74 -4.62
CA ALA A 54 11.67 17.54 -3.81
C ALA A 54 10.60 16.75 -4.56
N PHE A 55 10.36 17.02 -5.83
CA PHE A 55 9.41 16.25 -6.65
C PHE A 55 9.83 14.80 -6.79
N ILE A 56 11.10 14.53 -7.01
CA ILE A 56 11.63 13.16 -7.13
C ILE A 56 11.43 12.40 -5.83
N LEU A 57 11.87 12.94 -4.70
CA LEU A 57 11.72 12.25 -3.40
C LEU A 57 10.25 12.10 -3.00
N ASN A 58 9.37 13.05 -3.34
CA ASN A 58 7.92 12.89 -3.12
C ASN A 58 7.35 11.72 -3.91
N ALA A 59 7.79 11.51 -5.17
CA ALA A 59 7.36 10.36 -5.95
C ALA A 59 7.83 9.04 -5.31
N LEU A 60 9.08 8.95 -4.86
CA LEU A 60 9.60 7.78 -4.15
C LEU A 60 8.88 7.55 -2.83
N ALA A 61 8.57 8.62 -2.08
CA ALA A 61 7.78 8.51 -0.85
C ALA A 61 6.35 8.01 -1.12
N GLY A 62 5.75 8.35 -2.25
CA GLY A 62 4.47 7.80 -2.69
C GLY A 62 4.51 6.28 -2.86
N ILE A 63 5.57 5.75 -3.44
CA ILE A 63 5.82 4.29 -3.52
C ILE A 63 5.96 3.70 -2.12
N ALA A 64 6.77 4.32 -1.26
CA ALA A 64 7.00 3.88 0.11
C ALA A 64 5.70 3.83 0.94
N GLN A 65 4.79 4.79 0.76
CA GLN A 65 3.48 4.82 1.42
C GLN A 65 2.65 3.59 1.05
N SER A 66 2.59 3.23 -0.23
CA SER A 66 1.85 2.06 -0.71
C SER A 66 2.44 0.76 -0.15
N CYS A 67 3.76 0.62 -0.19
CA CYS A 67 4.46 -0.53 0.36
C CYS A 67 4.27 -0.65 1.88
N MET A 68 4.30 0.46 2.62
CA MET A 68 4.05 0.49 4.06
C MET A 68 2.62 0.07 4.40
N LYS A 69 1.63 0.53 3.62
CA LYS A 69 0.23 0.14 3.81
C LYS A 69 0.07 -1.37 3.65
N PHE A 70 0.57 -1.94 2.56
CA PHE A 70 0.55 -3.37 2.32
C PHE A 70 1.25 -4.16 3.45
N ALA A 71 2.46 -3.76 3.80
CA ALA A 71 3.24 -4.43 4.84
C ALA A 71 2.56 -4.35 6.23
N THR A 72 1.90 -3.23 6.53
CA THR A 72 1.13 -3.08 7.77
C THR A 72 -0.05 -4.03 7.82
N ASP A 73 -0.80 -4.17 6.72
CA ASP A 73 -1.92 -5.11 6.63
C ASP A 73 -1.44 -6.55 6.81
N LEU A 74 -0.36 -6.94 6.12
CA LEU A 74 0.18 -8.29 6.25
C LEU A 74 0.69 -8.58 7.68
N ARG A 75 1.26 -7.60 8.38
CA ARG A 75 1.64 -7.73 9.80
C ARG A 75 0.44 -7.98 10.70
N LEU A 76 -0.69 -7.30 10.44
CA LEU A 76 -1.94 -7.53 11.18
C LEU A 76 -2.52 -8.90 10.87
N LEU A 77 -2.54 -9.31 9.60
CA LEU A 77 -3.00 -10.63 9.19
C LEU A 77 -2.13 -11.77 9.74
N ALA A 78 -0.83 -11.54 9.86
CA ALA A 78 0.09 -12.48 10.52
C ALA A 78 -0.20 -12.60 12.03
N ASN A 79 -0.52 -11.50 12.71
CA ASN A 79 -0.96 -11.55 14.10
C ASN A 79 -2.25 -12.35 14.27
N PHE A 80 -3.15 -12.28 13.29
CA PHE A 80 -4.39 -13.06 13.25
C PHE A 80 -4.16 -14.51 12.80
N LYS A 81 -2.96 -14.86 12.37
CA LYS A 81 -2.58 -16.18 11.82
C LYS A 81 -3.34 -16.51 10.53
N GLU A 82 -3.79 -15.50 9.80
CA GLU A 82 -4.56 -15.63 8.56
C GLU A 82 -3.66 -15.65 7.33
N MET A 83 -2.57 -14.87 7.37
CA MET A 83 -1.56 -14.81 6.33
C MET A 83 -0.17 -14.63 6.93
N GLU A 84 0.85 -15.05 6.21
CA GLU A 84 2.25 -14.88 6.60
C GLU A 84 3.11 -14.50 5.39
N GLU A 85 4.22 -13.79 5.63
CA GLU A 85 5.29 -13.62 4.65
C GLU A 85 6.04 -14.96 4.46
N PRO A 86 6.80 -15.14 3.36
CA PRO A 86 7.56 -16.36 3.15
C PRO A 86 8.57 -16.59 4.27
N PHE A 87 8.73 -17.86 4.63
CA PHE A 87 9.67 -18.30 5.67
C PHE A 87 10.66 -19.30 5.07
N GLU A 88 11.95 -18.95 5.10
CA GLU A 88 13.00 -19.79 4.55
C GLU A 88 13.23 -21.03 5.40
N LYS A 89 13.61 -22.16 4.75
CA LYS A 89 13.82 -23.44 5.44
C LYS A 89 14.82 -23.34 6.60
N ASN A 90 15.82 -22.48 6.46
CA ASN A 90 16.89 -22.29 7.45
C ASN A 90 16.71 -21.04 8.32
N GLN A 91 15.60 -20.32 8.18
CA GLN A 91 15.33 -19.11 8.93
C GLN A 91 14.97 -19.45 10.38
N ILE A 92 15.63 -18.81 11.32
CA ILE A 92 15.33 -18.96 12.76
C ILE A 92 14.37 -17.85 13.16
N GLY A 93 13.13 -18.22 13.50
CA GLY A 93 12.11 -17.24 13.92
C GLY A 93 12.34 -16.67 15.32
N SER A 94 12.82 -17.49 16.23
CA SER A 94 13.11 -17.10 17.62
C SER A 94 13.93 -18.20 18.31
N SER A 95 14.94 -17.82 19.07
CA SER A 95 15.73 -18.76 19.87
C SER A 95 14.94 -19.35 21.05
N ALA A 96 13.98 -18.61 21.59
CA ALA A 96 13.16 -19.04 22.74
C ALA A 96 11.89 -19.79 22.34
N MET A 97 11.34 -19.49 21.17
CA MET A 97 10.09 -20.09 20.65
C MET A 97 10.29 -20.48 19.17
N PRO A 98 10.79 -21.70 18.88
CA PRO A 98 11.16 -22.09 17.52
C PRO A 98 10.02 -22.05 16.50
N TYR A 99 8.77 -22.20 16.94
CA TYR A 99 7.58 -22.12 16.07
C TYR A 99 7.15 -20.71 15.73
N LYS A 100 7.70 -19.69 16.44
CA LYS A 100 7.29 -18.29 16.27
C LYS A 100 7.79 -17.75 14.93
N ARG A 101 6.87 -17.29 14.10
CA ARG A 101 7.15 -16.61 12.85
C ARG A 101 6.78 -15.14 13.00
N ASN A 102 7.74 -14.25 12.82
CA ASN A 102 7.51 -12.81 12.85
C ASN A 102 7.52 -12.28 11.43
N PRO A 103 6.67 -11.31 11.10
CA PRO A 103 6.64 -10.65 9.79
C PRO A 103 7.79 -9.65 9.66
N MET A 104 9.04 -10.14 9.77
CA MET A 104 10.27 -9.37 9.89
C MET A 104 10.56 -8.55 8.64
N ARG A 105 10.25 -9.10 7.45
CA ARG A 105 10.42 -8.40 6.18
C ARG A 105 9.45 -7.23 6.07
N CYS A 106 8.18 -7.44 6.42
CA CYS A 106 7.18 -6.39 6.46
C CYS A 106 7.50 -5.32 7.52
N GLU A 107 8.07 -5.69 8.67
CA GLU A 107 8.55 -4.74 9.66
C GLU A 107 9.68 -3.86 9.11
N ARG A 108 10.61 -4.45 8.35
CA ARG A 108 11.70 -3.73 7.67
C ARG A 108 11.20 -2.78 6.59
N ILE A 109 10.22 -3.21 5.77
CA ILE A 109 9.54 -2.33 4.81
C ILE A 109 8.96 -1.10 5.52
N CYS A 110 8.21 -1.32 6.62
CA CYS A 110 7.63 -0.22 7.39
C CYS A 110 8.68 0.74 7.98
N ALA A 111 9.82 0.23 8.40
CA ALA A 111 10.90 1.04 8.95
C ALA A 111 11.57 1.91 7.88
N LEU A 112 11.92 1.31 6.74
CA LEU A 112 12.55 2.01 5.60
C LEU A 112 11.59 3.01 4.95
N ALA A 113 10.30 2.65 4.82
CA ALA A 113 9.29 3.55 4.28
C ALA A 113 9.11 4.80 5.15
N ARG A 114 9.11 4.65 6.47
CA ARG A 114 9.08 5.78 7.41
C ARG A 114 10.27 6.71 7.23
N TYR A 115 11.47 6.13 7.08
CA TYR A 115 12.68 6.89 6.81
C TYR A 115 12.53 7.72 5.52
N LEU A 116 12.18 7.07 4.41
CA LEU A 116 12.03 7.72 3.10
C LEU A 116 10.97 8.82 3.11
N MET A 117 9.82 8.61 3.78
CA MET A 117 8.77 9.63 3.89
C MET A 117 9.22 10.86 4.66
N VAL A 118 10.11 10.71 5.64
CA VAL A 118 10.68 11.85 6.40
C VAL A 118 11.79 12.53 5.62
N ASP A 119 12.58 11.77 4.85
CA ASP A 119 13.68 12.28 4.03
C ASP A 119 13.22 13.34 3.00
N VAL A 120 11.98 13.28 2.54
CA VAL A 120 11.34 14.29 1.65
C VAL A 120 11.43 15.72 2.21
N LEU A 121 11.53 15.89 3.50
CA LEU A 121 11.67 17.21 4.13
C LEU A 121 13.01 17.88 3.78
N ASN A 122 14.06 17.11 3.56
CA ASN A 122 15.38 17.63 3.22
C ASN A 122 15.35 18.52 1.95
N PRO A 123 14.98 18.02 0.76
CA PRO A 123 14.93 18.87 -0.43
C PRO A 123 13.84 19.93 -0.36
N SER A 124 12.76 19.70 0.39
CA SER A 124 11.70 20.68 0.57
C SER A 124 12.19 21.91 1.36
N ILE A 125 12.93 21.71 2.44
CA ILE A 125 13.56 22.79 3.22
C ILE A 125 14.64 23.47 2.39
N THR A 126 15.51 22.69 1.76
CA THR A 126 16.60 23.21 0.89
C THR A 126 16.04 24.13 -0.20
N THR A 127 14.92 23.74 -0.85
CA THR A 127 14.24 24.58 -1.85
C THR A 127 13.79 25.92 -1.26
N GLY A 128 13.21 25.91 -0.07
CA GLY A 128 12.69 27.11 0.58
C GLY A 128 13.78 28.06 1.09
N THR A 129 14.98 27.52 1.35
CA THR A 129 16.11 28.30 1.87
C THR A 129 17.20 28.57 0.84
N GLN A 130 17.04 28.12 -0.40
CA GLN A 130 17.97 28.36 -1.50
C GLN A 130 18.04 29.87 -1.79
N TRP A 131 19.27 30.43 -1.69
CA TRP A 131 19.49 31.85 -1.95
C TRP A 131 19.38 32.16 -3.47
N PHE A 132 19.51 33.42 -3.83
CA PHE A 132 19.34 33.92 -5.20
C PHE A 132 20.02 33.06 -6.26
N GLU A 133 21.30 32.70 -6.03
CA GLU A 133 22.05 31.80 -6.91
C GLU A 133 22.07 30.39 -6.33
N ARG A 134 22.70 30.25 -5.17
CA ARG A 134 22.79 29.03 -4.38
C ARG A 134 23.49 29.27 -3.05
N THR A 135 23.36 28.29 -2.16
CA THR A 135 24.22 28.10 -0.98
C THR A 135 24.98 26.79 -1.10
N LEU A 136 26.11 26.61 -0.41
CA LEU A 136 26.86 25.34 -0.48
C LEU A 136 26.24 24.23 0.38
N ASP A 137 25.39 24.56 1.34
CA ASP A 137 24.64 23.61 2.16
C ASP A 137 23.68 22.75 1.32
N ASP A 138 23.08 23.32 0.27
CA ASP A 138 22.20 22.60 -0.64
C ASP A 138 22.92 21.38 -1.25
N SER A 139 24.16 21.55 -1.62
CA SER A 139 24.96 20.53 -2.27
C SER A 139 25.31 19.36 -1.34
N ALA A 140 25.62 19.62 -0.09
CA ALA A 140 25.94 18.59 0.89
C ALA A 140 24.69 17.78 1.26
N ASN A 141 23.59 18.46 1.60
CA ASN A 141 22.33 17.81 1.95
C ASN A 141 21.80 16.93 0.82
N LYS A 142 21.77 17.43 -0.43
CA LYS A 142 21.32 16.69 -1.60
C LYS A 142 22.07 15.37 -1.80
N ARG A 143 23.40 15.36 -1.60
CA ARG A 143 24.19 14.15 -1.81
C ARG A 143 23.84 13.01 -0.86
N ILE A 144 23.33 13.35 0.31
CA ILE A 144 22.84 12.37 1.28
C ILE A 144 21.39 12.01 0.96
N ALA A 145 20.48 12.98 1.02
CA ALA A 145 19.06 12.78 0.88
C ALA A 145 18.65 12.04 -0.41
N MET A 146 19.18 12.50 -1.56
CA MET A 146 18.83 11.87 -2.84
C MET A 146 19.37 10.43 -2.94
N ALA A 147 20.62 10.20 -2.54
CA ALA A 147 21.22 8.87 -2.63
C ALA A 147 20.51 7.88 -1.68
N GLU A 148 20.29 8.27 -0.44
CA GLU A 148 19.63 7.41 0.55
C GLU A 148 18.16 7.20 0.21
N GLY A 149 17.47 8.20 -0.34
CA GLY A 149 16.09 8.07 -0.80
C GLY A 149 15.92 6.99 -1.87
N PHE A 150 16.80 6.97 -2.88
CA PHE A 150 16.79 5.92 -3.91
C PHE A 150 17.18 4.55 -3.35
N LEU A 151 18.20 4.47 -2.50
CA LEU A 151 18.62 3.21 -1.87
C LEU A 151 17.52 2.64 -0.97
N ALA A 152 16.83 3.49 -0.21
CA ALA A 152 15.71 3.07 0.62
C ALA A 152 14.53 2.57 -0.23
N ALA A 153 14.19 3.27 -1.33
CA ALA A 153 13.14 2.85 -2.24
C ALA A 153 13.47 1.51 -2.90
N ASP A 154 14.70 1.32 -3.38
CA ASP A 154 15.17 0.07 -3.97
C ASP A 154 15.09 -1.10 -2.96
N ALA A 155 15.58 -0.89 -1.74
CA ALA A 155 15.51 -1.89 -0.69
C ALA A 155 14.06 -2.27 -0.34
N ILE A 156 13.14 -1.29 -0.26
CA ILE A 156 11.72 -1.52 -0.03
C ILE A 156 11.13 -2.39 -1.15
N LEU A 157 11.38 -2.04 -2.41
CA LEU A 157 10.84 -2.77 -3.56
C LEU A 157 11.41 -4.19 -3.65
N ASN A 158 12.68 -4.39 -3.38
CA ASN A 158 13.30 -5.71 -3.35
C ASN A 158 12.68 -6.61 -2.28
N ILE A 159 12.45 -6.07 -1.07
CA ILE A 159 11.77 -6.82 -0.01
C ILE A 159 10.30 -7.09 -0.40
N MET A 160 9.62 -6.13 -1.02
CA MET A 160 8.24 -6.32 -1.51
C MET A 160 8.14 -7.45 -2.53
N LEU A 161 9.04 -7.50 -3.52
CA LEU A 161 9.08 -8.59 -4.50
C LEU A 161 9.23 -9.95 -3.82
N ASN A 162 10.16 -10.06 -2.88
CA ASN A 162 10.37 -11.30 -2.13
C ASN A 162 9.15 -11.69 -1.30
N VAL A 163 8.53 -10.75 -0.60
CA VAL A 163 7.33 -11.02 0.22
C VAL A 163 6.16 -11.45 -0.65
N THR A 164 5.91 -10.76 -1.77
CA THR A 164 4.76 -11.04 -2.63
C THR A 164 4.88 -12.34 -3.40
N ASP A 165 6.10 -12.78 -3.72
CA ASP A 165 6.35 -14.05 -4.41
C ASP A 165 6.05 -15.29 -3.53
N GLY A 166 6.09 -15.14 -2.21
CA GLY A 166 5.95 -16.26 -1.27
C GLY A 166 4.88 -16.10 -0.19
N ILE A 167 3.88 -15.25 -0.37
CA ILE A 167 2.80 -15.07 0.61
C ILE A 167 2.09 -16.40 0.89
N VAL A 168 1.95 -16.73 2.17
CA VAL A 168 1.19 -17.88 2.63
C VAL A 168 -0.17 -17.44 3.14
N VAL A 169 -1.23 -18.08 2.66
CA VAL A 169 -2.61 -17.82 3.10
C VAL A 169 -3.16 -19.06 3.80
N TYR A 170 -3.86 -18.87 4.93
CA TYR A 170 -4.50 -19.93 5.70
C TYR A 170 -6.03 -19.87 5.62
N PRO A 171 -6.67 -20.36 4.55
CA PRO A 171 -8.11 -20.21 4.32
C PRO A 171 -8.97 -20.79 5.44
N LYS A 172 -8.52 -21.88 6.08
CA LYS A 172 -9.25 -22.50 7.18
C LYS A 172 -9.28 -21.63 8.45
N VAL A 173 -8.19 -20.90 8.72
CA VAL A 173 -8.12 -19.95 9.86
C VAL A 173 -9.02 -18.77 9.58
N ILE A 174 -8.94 -18.19 8.36
CA ILE A 174 -9.81 -17.10 7.90
C ILE A 174 -11.28 -17.50 8.04
N ARG A 175 -11.65 -18.68 7.53
CA ARG A 175 -13.03 -19.18 7.61
C ARG A 175 -13.47 -19.36 9.07
N SER A 176 -12.66 -19.95 9.92
CA SER A 176 -12.98 -20.16 11.34
C SER A 176 -13.26 -18.84 12.05
N ARG A 177 -12.45 -17.81 11.80
CA ARG A 177 -12.62 -16.49 12.38
C ARG A 177 -13.85 -15.78 11.85
N LEU A 178 -14.07 -15.83 10.54
CA LEU A 178 -15.23 -15.23 9.90
C LEU A 178 -16.53 -15.87 10.43
N MET A 179 -16.56 -17.20 10.54
CA MET A 179 -17.74 -17.93 11.05
C MET A 179 -18.06 -17.62 12.51
N ALA A 180 -17.11 -17.10 13.29
CA ALA A 180 -17.40 -16.63 14.66
C ALA A 180 -18.21 -15.32 14.68
N GLU A 181 -18.02 -14.46 13.66
CA GLU A 181 -18.68 -13.15 13.55
C GLU A 181 -19.90 -13.17 12.60
N LEU A 182 -19.90 -14.09 11.63
CA LEU A 182 -20.90 -14.14 10.57
C LEU A 182 -22.36 -14.23 11.08
N PRO A 183 -22.68 -14.92 12.20
CA PRO A 183 -24.04 -14.89 12.77
C PRO A 183 -24.55 -13.50 13.10
N PHE A 184 -23.68 -12.58 13.54
CA PHE A 184 -24.04 -11.19 13.78
C PHE A 184 -24.22 -10.40 12.46
N MET A 185 -23.34 -10.66 11.48
CA MET A 185 -23.38 -9.98 10.18
C MET A 185 -24.62 -10.38 9.37
N ALA A 186 -25.02 -11.66 9.44
CA ALA A 186 -26.16 -12.21 8.70
C ALA A 186 -27.52 -11.94 9.37
N SER A 187 -27.56 -11.19 10.45
CA SER A 187 -28.80 -10.96 11.23
C SER A 187 -29.92 -10.38 10.38
N GLU A 188 -29.65 -9.46 9.46
CA GLU A 188 -30.66 -8.92 8.56
C GLU A 188 -31.19 -9.99 7.59
N ASN A 189 -30.34 -10.82 7.02
CA ASN A 189 -30.73 -11.89 6.10
C ASN A 189 -31.63 -12.91 6.81
N ILE A 190 -31.25 -13.33 8.02
CA ILE A 190 -32.01 -14.24 8.86
C ILE A 190 -33.41 -13.63 9.18
N MET A 191 -33.46 -12.37 9.61
CA MET A 191 -34.69 -11.66 9.88
C MET A 191 -35.61 -11.60 8.65
N MET A 192 -35.04 -11.21 7.48
CA MET A 192 -35.81 -11.10 6.25
C MET A 192 -36.33 -12.45 5.76
N LYS A 193 -35.60 -13.53 6.02
CA LYS A 193 -36.10 -14.89 5.73
C LYS A 193 -37.32 -15.25 6.61
N ALA A 194 -37.29 -14.91 7.90
CA ALA A 194 -38.41 -15.09 8.82
C ALA A 194 -39.62 -14.22 8.41
N VAL A 195 -39.39 -12.97 8.00
CA VAL A 195 -40.46 -12.08 7.47
C VAL A 195 -41.11 -12.69 6.24
N LYS A 196 -40.37 -13.26 5.30
CA LYS A 196 -40.89 -13.95 4.11
C LYS A 196 -41.80 -15.15 4.49
N LYS A 197 -41.61 -15.74 5.66
CA LYS A 197 -42.49 -16.79 6.21
C LYS A 197 -43.69 -16.27 6.96
N GLY A 198 -43.88 -14.95 7.03
CA GLY A 198 -45.05 -14.31 7.64
C GLY A 198 -44.81 -13.68 9.02
N GLY A 199 -43.58 -13.63 9.48
CA GLY A 199 -43.22 -12.96 10.74
C GLY A 199 -43.34 -11.44 10.65
N ASP A 200 -43.70 -10.78 11.76
CA ASP A 200 -43.69 -9.31 11.84
C ASP A 200 -42.27 -8.76 11.92
N ARG A 201 -41.93 -7.84 11.00
CA ARG A 201 -40.59 -7.32 10.89
C ARG A 201 -40.12 -6.56 12.13
N GLN A 202 -41.01 -5.82 12.79
CA GLN A 202 -40.64 -5.01 13.96
C GLN A 202 -40.43 -5.90 15.19
N GLU A 203 -41.30 -6.86 15.38
CA GLU A 203 -41.16 -7.85 16.45
C GLU A 203 -39.87 -8.67 16.27
N LEU A 204 -39.66 -9.20 15.09
CA LEU A 204 -38.44 -9.98 14.77
C LEU A 204 -37.18 -9.18 14.94
N HIS A 205 -37.18 -7.89 14.58
CA HIS A 205 -36.01 -7.01 14.77
C HIS A 205 -35.67 -6.85 16.26
N GLU A 206 -36.68 -6.62 17.12
CA GLU A 206 -36.42 -6.45 18.54
C GLU A 206 -35.91 -7.76 19.17
N ARG A 207 -36.54 -8.89 18.87
CA ARG A 207 -36.08 -10.21 19.33
C ARG A 207 -34.63 -10.51 18.87
N LEU A 208 -34.34 -10.22 17.60
CA LEU A 208 -33.02 -10.42 17.06
C LEU A 208 -31.96 -9.55 17.77
N ARG A 209 -32.34 -8.29 18.10
CA ARG A 209 -31.47 -7.40 18.88
C ARG A 209 -31.19 -7.98 20.27
N GLU A 210 -32.20 -8.51 20.95
CA GLU A 210 -32.05 -9.15 22.26
C GLU A 210 -31.15 -10.38 22.20
N HIS A 211 -31.32 -11.25 21.20
CA HIS A 211 -30.51 -12.43 20.98
C HIS A 211 -29.05 -12.04 20.64
N ALA A 212 -28.85 -11.03 19.81
CA ALA A 212 -27.52 -10.55 19.45
C ALA A 212 -26.76 -9.97 20.65
N VAL A 213 -27.44 -9.16 21.48
CA VAL A 213 -26.82 -8.60 22.70
C VAL A 213 -26.45 -9.71 23.69
N ALA A 214 -27.35 -10.68 23.89
CA ALA A 214 -27.10 -11.82 24.78
C ALA A 214 -25.93 -12.71 24.25
N ALA A 215 -25.89 -13.01 22.96
CA ALA A 215 -24.81 -13.76 22.36
C ALA A 215 -23.49 -13.00 22.43
N ALA A 216 -23.50 -11.68 22.22
CA ALA A 216 -22.31 -10.85 22.37
C ALA A 216 -21.77 -10.84 23.81
N ALA A 217 -22.66 -10.91 24.82
CA ALA A 217 -22.25 -11.06 26.22
C ALA A 217 -21.56 -12.41 26.46
N VAL A 218 -22.10 -13.49 25.92
CA VAL A 218 -21.48 -14.84 26.00
C VAL A 218 -20.06 -14.83 25.39
N VAL A 219 -19.90 -14.24 24.22
CA VAL A 219 -18.59 -14.16 23.57
C VAL A 219 -17.63 -13.27 24.36
N LYS A 220 -18.05 -12.06 24.75
CA LYS A 220 -17.14 -11.03 25.31
C LYS A 220 -16.88 -11.17 26.80
N GLN A 221 -17.88 -11.61 27.56
CA GLN A 221 -17.78 -11.71 29.03
C GLN A 221 -17.40 -13.10 29.48
N GLU A 222 -17.86 -14.15 28.78
CA GLU A 222 -17.62 -15.54 29.18
C GLU A 222 -16.53 -16.22 28.33
N GLY A 223 -16.10 -15.63 27.24
CA GLY A 223 -15.09 -16.21 26.34
C GLY A 223 -15.56 -17.49 25.64
N LYS A 224 -16.86 -17.68 25.52
CA LYS A 224 -17.47 -18.86 24.90
C LYS A 224 -17.77 -18.59 23.40
N PRO A 225 -17.98 -19.65 22.58
CA PRO A 225 -18.41 -19.51 21.21
C PRO A 225 -19.74 -18.73 21.08
N ASN A 226 -19.91 -18.09 19.93
CA ASN A 226 -21.14 -17.37 19.58
C ASN A 226 -22.34 -18.36 19.51
N ASP A 227 -23.35 -18.14 20.31
CA ASP A 227 -24.55 -18.98 20.41
C ASP A 227 -25.81 -18.37 19.75
N MET A 228 -25.66 -17.28 18.99
CA MET A 228 -26.74 -16.53 18.37
C MET A 228 -27.65 -17.42 17.52
N ILE A 229 -27.10 -18.33 16.74
CA ILE A 229 -27.84 -19.23 15.87
C ILE A 229 -28.74 -20.15 16.70
N ALA A 230 -28.23 -20.70 17.79
CA ALA A 230 -29.02 -21.55 18.69
C ALA A 230 -30.15 -20.78 19.37
N ARG A 231 -29.94 -19.50 19.69
CA ARG A 231 -31.00 -18.63 20.26
C ARG A 231 -32.10 -18.34 19.26
N VAL A 232 -31.73 -18.01 18.02
CA VAL A 232 -32.72 -17.74 16.95
C VAL A 232 -33.50 -19.00 16.59
N GLU A 233 -32.85 -20.17 16.52
CA GLU A 233 -33.47 -21.46 16.27
C GLU A 233 -34.49 -21.82 17.36
N ALA A 234 -34.17 -21.53 18.61
CA ALA A 234 -35.03 -21.82 19.76
C ALA A 234 -36.21 -20.85 19.91
N ASP A 235 -36.20 -19.72 19.20
CA ASP A 235 -37.28 -18.72 19.28
C ASP A 235 -38.35 -18.97 18.21
N PRO A 236 -39.60 -19.41 18.64
CA PRO A 236 -40.67 -19.72 17.71
C PRO A 236 -41.13 -18.58 16.82
N ALA A 237 -40.83 -17.33 17.19
CA ALA A 237 -41.20 -16.15 16.40
C ALA A 237 -40.53 -16.13 15.02
N PHE A 238 -39.34 -16.68 14.92
CA PHE A 238 -38.64 -16.74 13.64
C PHE A 238 -39.17 -17.85 12.71
N GLY A 239 -39.66 -18.95 13.25
CA GLY A 239 -40.20 -20.08 12.47
C GLY A 239 -39.20 -20.66 11.48
N LEU A 240 -37.90 -20.58 11.79
CA LEU A 240 -36.78 -21.06 10.94
C LEU A 240 -36.17 -22.32 11.53
N THR A 241 -35.80 -23.27 10.65
CA THR A 241 -34.97 -24.41 11.04
C THR A 241 -33.51 -24.06 11.08
N ARG A 242 -32.72 -24.89 11.72
CA ARG A 242 -31.24 -24.75 11.76
C ARG A 242 -30.64 -24.63 10.37
N GLU A 243 -31.05 -25.49 9.46
CA GLU A 243 -30.57 -25.53 8.08
C GLU A 243 -30.95 -24.25 7.34
N GLU A 244 -32.10 -23.69 7.59
CA GLU A 244 -32.52 -22.44 6.97
C GLU A 244 -31.75 -21.24 7.46
N ILE A 245 -31.34 -21.22 8.73
CA ILE A 245 -30.52 -20.17 9.32
C ILE A 245 -29.08 -20.31 8.79
N GLU A 246 -28.51 -21.51 8.80
CA GLU A 246 -27.17 -21.79 8.32
C GLU A 246 -26.99 -21.50 6.83
N ALA A 247 -28.06 -21.62 6.03
CA ALA A 247 -28.04 -21.25 4.62
C ALA A 247 -27.81 -19.74 4.38
N GLU A 248 -28.11 -18.87 5.38
CA GLU A 248 -27.83 -17.43 5.32
C GLU A 248 -26.40 -17.07 5.79
N LEU A 249 -25.59 -18.07 6.17
CA LEU A 249 -24.23 -17.89 6.67
C LEU A 249 -23.16 -18.22 5.61
N SER A 250 -23.45 -17.99 4.34
CA SER A 250 -22.45 -18.10 3.28
C SER A 250 -21.56 -16.86 3.25
N PRO A 251 -20.25 -16.98 3.49
CA PRO A 251 -19.34 -15.83 3.39
C PRO A 251 -19.35 -15.18 2.00
N GLU A 252 -19.60 -15.95 0.97
CA GLU A 252 -19.63 -15.52 -0.43
C GLU A 252 -20.72 -14.48 -0.69
N ASP A 253 -21.83 -14.52 0.05
CA ASP A 253 -22.94 -13.56 -0.07
C ASP A 253 -22.57 -12.15 0.43
N PHE A 254 -21.45 -12.02 1.18
CA PHE A 254 -20.97 -10.76 1.75
C PHE A 254 -19.81 -10.14 0.98
N THR A 255 -19.30 -10.80 -0.06
CA THR A 255 -18.17 -10.29 -0.85
C THR A 255 -18.58 -9.28 -1.92
N GLY A 256 -19.86 -9.23 -2.28
CA GLY A 256 -20.38 -8.37 -3.33
C GLY A 256 -19.65 -8.57 -4.66
N ARG A 257 -19.24 -7.47 -5.28
CA ARG A 257 -18.48 -7.46 -6.54
C ARG A 257 -16.96 -7.48 -6.34
N ALA A 258 -16.46 -7.69 -5.12
CA ALA A 258 -15.01 -7.61 -4.87
C ALA A 258 -14.18 -8.54 -5.78
N PRO A 259 -14.55 -9.82 -6.05
CA PRO A 259 -13.81 -10.65 -6.98
C PRO A 259 -13.78 -10.10 -8.40
N GLN A 260 -14.93 -9.66 -8.94
CA GLN A 260 -15.03 -9.09 -10.28
C GLN A 260 -14.25 -7.77 -10.39
N GLN A 261 -14.29 -6.91 -9.37
CA GLN A 261 -13.53 -5.67 -9.34
C GLN A 261 -12.02 -5.92 -9.41
N VAL A 262 -11.53 -6.97 -8.75
CA VAL A 262 -10.11 -7.36 -8.84
C VAL A 262 -9.76 -7.82 -10.26
N GLU A 263 -10.60 -8.67 -10.87
CA GLU A 263 -10.36 -9.15 -12.23
C GLU A 263 -10.39 -8.01 -13.26
N GLU A 264 -11.37 -7.11 -13.16
CA GLU A 264 -11.49 -5.91 -13.97
C GLU A 264 -10.24 -5.03 -13.83
N PHE A 265 -9.82 -4.73 -12.60
CA PHE A 265 -8.62 -3.94 -12.32
C PHE A 265 -7.34 -4.56 -12.88
N LEU A 266 -7.17 -5.86 -12.71
CA LEU A 266 -6.03 -6.58 -13.28
C LEU A 266 -6.01 -6.54 -14.79
N ALA A 267 -7.17 -6.69 -15.44
CA ALA A 267 -7.28 -6.71 -16.89
C ALA A 267 -7.12 -5.31 -17.52
N GLU A 268 -7.76 -4.31 -16.93
CA GLU A 268 -7.90 -2.97 -17.54
C GLU A 268 -6.76 -2.02 -17.14
N VAL A 269 -6.18 -2.19 -15.94
CA VAL A 269 -5.15 -1.28 -15.41
C VAL A 269 -3.79 -1.95 -15.35
N ILE A 270 -3.68 -3.14 -14.74
CA ILE A 270 -2.38 -3.74 -14.45
C ILE A 270 -1.74 -4.36 -15.70
N ARG A 271 -2.47 -5.19 -16.45
CA ARG A 271 -1.94 -5.85 -17.66
C ARG A 271 -1.37 -4.87 -18.68
N PRO A 272 -2.03 -3.77 -19.04
CA PRO A 272 -1.44 -2.80 -19.96
C PRO A 272 -0.11 -2.24 -19.49
N VAL A 273 0.04 -1.97 -18.18
CA VAL A 273 1.32 -1.51 -17.60
C VAL A 273 2.40 -2.58 -17.71
N LEU A 274 2.09 -3.82 -17.36
CA LEU A 274 3.03 -4.94 -17.46
C LEU A 274 3.43 -5.20 -18.92
N ASP A 275 2.48 -5.14 -19.84
CA ASP A 275 2.74 -5.35 -21.28
C ASP A 275 3.64 -4.27 -21.86
N ALA A 276 3.46 -3.02 -21.46
CA ALA A 276 4.30 -1.90 -21.88
C ALA A 276 5.75 -2.01 -21.36
N ASN A 277 5.95 -2.70 -20.22
CA ASN A 277 7.25 -2.80 -19.54
C ASN A 277 7.79 -4.24 -19.50
N LYS A 278 7.41 -5.11 -20.43
CA LYS A 278 7.80 -6.53 -20.48
C LYS A 278 9.30 -6.78 -20.35
N LYS A 279 10.13 -5.91 -20.89
CA LYS A 279 11.60 -6.01 -20.86
C LYS A 279 12.19 -5.84 -19.47
N ASP A 280 11.46 -5.20 -18.57
CA ASP A 280 11.91 -4.85 -17.22
C ASP A 280 11.36 -5.83 -16.15
N LEU A 281 10.54 -6.82 -16.59
CA LEU A 281 9.94 -7.83 -15.71
C LEU A 281 10.88 -9.03 -15.50
N GLY A 282 10.58 -9.82 -14.46
CA GLY A 282 11.27 -11.09 -14.18
C GLY A 282 12.56 -10.93 -13.37
N GLN A 283 12.72 -9.83 -12.65
CA GLN A 283 13.81 -9.68 -11.70
C GLN A 283 13.57 -10.57 -10.47
N HIS A 284 14.51 -11.47 -10.18
CA HIS A 284 14.51 -12.24 -8.94
C HIS A 284 15.44 -11.58 -7.92
N VAL A 285 14.93 -11.44 -6.71
CA VAL A 285 15.70 -10.87 -5.59
C VAL A 285 15.93 -11.97 -4.55
N GLU A 286 17.19 -12.36 -4.37
CA GLU A 286 17.59 -13.18 -3.23
C GLU A 286 17.89 -12.27 -2.04
N LEU A 287 17.14 -12.44 -0.96
CA LEU A 287 17.42 -11.76 0.30
C LEU A 287 18.23 -12.70 1.19
N ASN A 288 19.47 -12.35 1.46
CA ASN A 288 20.25 -13.00 2.53
C ASN A 288 19.78 -12.46 3.89
N VAL A 289 19.00 -13.27 4.60
CA VAL A 289 18.39 -12.90 5.89
C VAL A 289 19.07 -13.68 7.01
#